data_c389d48b6e78e77dbfba4dd8f4e5fad9
#
_entry.id   c389d48b6e78e77dbfba4dd8f4e5fad9
#
_cell.length_a   1.000
_cell.length_b   1.000
_cell.length_c   1.000
_cell.angle_alpha   90.00
_cell.angle_beta   90.00
_cell.angle_gamma   90.00
#
_symmetry.space_group_name_H-M   'P 1'
#
loop_
_entity.id
_entity.type
_entity.pdbx_description
1 polymer ?
#
loop_
_entity_poly.entity_id
_entity_poly.type
_entity_poly.pdbx_seq_one_letter_code
_entity_poly.pdbx_strand_id
1 'polypeptide(L)'
;MTAAPAAPAVETRDLVKVFERGRRTVWQRLRREPDRRERFRAVDGIDLAVKSGEIFGLLGPNGAGKTTTMKMLATLLLPTSGTIRVLGLDPLEQPRAVRARLGAMLSGERSLYWKLTARENLDYFAALYHVPPSETRARIDRVLGEVNLSDRADDYVERYSTGMRQRLALARALLPDPPLLLLDEPTVGLDPQASRDLRDRVRELRAQGRTVLLTTHYMEEADQLCDRVAIIDHGRIAALDTPAALKRTIRAEEVVRLELGVDGDDRPVLERLGRAATVARSERSNGTLAVTAHCASARDFVPAAFDAARSTGATVRHVEVVPVTLEDVFLSLTGRALRE
;
A
#
# COMPACT_ATOMS: atom_id res chain seq x y z
N MET A 1 25.42 -6.46 25.24
CA MET A 1 25.13 -5.01 25.03
C MET A 1 24.03 -4.97 23.96
N THR A 2 22.79 -4.83 24.37
CA THR A 2 21.66 -4.60 23.46
C THR A 2 21.82 -3.19 22.86
N ALA A 3 22.08 -3.12 21.56
CA ALA A 3 22.13 -1.85 20.86
C ALA A 3 20.78 -1.12 21.09
N ALA A 4 20.85 0.16 21.46
CA ALA A 4 19.66 0.99 21.57
C ALA A 4 18.88 0.90 20.24
N PRO A 5 17.55 0.77 20.27
CA PRO A 5 16.77 0.70 19.04
C PRO A 5 17.05 1.93 18.18
N ALA A 6 17.42 1.69 16.92
CA ALA A 6 17.68 2.78 15.97
C ALA A 6 16.46 3.70 15.91
N ALA A 7 16.68 5.00 15.88
CA ALA A 7 15.61 5.99 15.79
C ALA A 7 14.74 5.72 14.55
N PRO A 8 13.41 5.87 14.65
CA PRO A 8 12.52 5.64 13.52
C PRO A 8 12.81 6.62 12.38
N ALA A 9 12.69 6.16 11.13
CA ALA A 9 12.84 7.02 9.96
C ALA A 9 11.68 8.02 9.84
N VAL A 10 10.47 7.63 10.29
CA VAL A 10 9.31 8.52 10.40
C VAL A 10 8.64 8.28 11.74
N GLU A 11 8.31 9.35 12.44
CA GLU A 11 7.50 9.31 13.66
C GLU A 11 6.45 10.41 13.61
N THR A 12 5.19 10.06 13.91
CA THR A 12 4.12 11.04 14.12
C THR A 12 3.44 10.78 15.45
N ARG A 13 2.98 11.84 16.13
CA ARG A 13 2.22 11.75 17.37
C ARG A 13 1.04 12.69 17.31
N ASP A 14 -0.15 12.15 17.51
CA ASP A 14 -1.45 12.84 17.47
C ASP A 14 -1.56 13.75 16.23
N LEU A 15 -1.14 13.23 15.07
CA LEU A 15 -1.09 14.01 13.83
C LEU A 15 -2.50 14.29 13.32
N VAL A 16 -2.83 15.57 13.16
CA VAL A 16 -4.16 16.01 12.71
C VAL A 16 -4.04 16.95 11.52
N LYS A 17 -4.93 16.75 10.54
CA LYS A 17 -5.15 17.71 9.45
C LYS A 17 -6.61 17.95 9.23
N VAL A 18 -7.01 19.22 9.40
CA VAL A 18 -8.35 19.73 9.13
C VAL A 18 -8.32 20.61 7.89
N PHE A 19 -9.22 20.35 6.96
CA PHE A 19 -9.49 21.23 5.83
C PHE A 19 -10.81 21.96 6.04
N GLU A 20 -10.86 23.20 5.57
CA GLU A 20 -12.09 24.01 5.60
C GLU A 20 -12.65 24.09 4.17
N ARG A 21 -13.86 23.59 3.97
CA ARG A 21 -14.60 23.70 2.70
C ARG A 21 -15.45 24.94 2.68
N GLY A 22 -15.38 25.69 1.58
CA GLY A 22 -16.14 26.91 1.35
C GLY A 22 -15.25 28.16 1.25
N ARG A 23 -15.61 29.08 0.35
CA ARG A 23 -15.00 30.41 0.25
C ARG A 23 -15.78 31.37 1.10
N ARG A 24 -15.12 31.99 2.07
CA ARG A 24 -15.70 33.14 2.75
C ARG A 24 -15.59 34.35 1.84
N THR A 25 -16.72 34.95 1.39
CA THR A 25 -16.70 36.15 0.57
C THR A 25 -16.18 37.31 1.40
N VAL A 26 -15.59 38.32 0.73
CA VAL A 26 -15.10 39.54 1.39
C VAL A 26 -16.21 40.19 2.22
N TRP A 27 -17.43 40.20 1.70
CA TRP A 27 -18.63 40.75 2.38
C TRP A 27 -19.01 40.00 3.65
N GLN A 28 -18.88 38.69 3.67
CA GLN A 28 -19.11 37.87 4.89
C GLN A 28 -18.03 38.14 5.96
N ARG A 29 -16.78 38.45 5.55
CA ARG A 29 -15.72 38.87 6.47
C ARG A 29 -16.00 40.24 7.08
N LEU A 30 -16.43 41.21 6.26
CA LEU A 30 -16.76 42.55 6.70
C LEU A 30 -17.98 42.61 7.62
N ARG A 31 -19.00 41.77 7.40
CA ARG A 31 -20.21 41.68 8.23
C ARG A 31 -20.02 40.85 9.50
N ARG A 32 -18.83 40.33 9.78
CA ARG A 32 -18.55 39.43 10.94
C ARG A 32 -19.54 38.29 11.07
N GLU A 33 -20.06 37.77 9.94
CA GLU A 33 -20.94 36.62 9.96
C GLU A 33 -20.21 35.39 10.53
N PRO A 34 -20.90 34.51 11.27
CA PRO A 34 -20.29 33.30 11.83
C PRO A 34 -19.71 32.45 10.70
N ASP A 35 -18.55 31.86 10.96
CA ASP A 35 -17.86 31.00 10.01
C ASP A 35 -18.64 29.70 9.84
N ARG A 36 -19.40 29.57 8.75
CA ARG A 36 -20.18 28.38 8.39
C ARG A 36 -19.42 27.40 7.50
N ARG A 37 -18.09 27.54 7.38
CA ARG A 37 -17.31 26.59 6.58
C ARG A 37 -17.38 25.22 7.22
N GLU A 38 -17.69 24.24 6.38
CA GLU A 38 -17.66 22.83 6.76
C GLU A 38 -16.20 22.42 7.04
N ARG A 39 -15.92 21.87 8.21
CA ARG A 39 -14.60 21.38 8.60
C ARG A 39 -14.55 19.88 8.37
N PHE A 40 -13.60 19.46 7.56
CA PHE A 40 -13.34 18.05 7.27
C PHE A 40 -11.98 17.64 7.85
N ARG A 41 -11.99 16.66 8.76
CA ARG A 41 -10.77 16.06 9.28
C ARG A 41 -10.29 14.99 8.33
N ALA A 42 -9.24 15.27 7.57
CA ALA A 42 -8.63 14.32 6.64
C ALA A 42 -7.65 13.38 7.35
N VAL A 43 -7.03 13.83 8.44
CA VAL A 43 -6.17 13.05 9.35
C VAL A 43 -6.59 13.41 10.76
N ASP A 44 -6.83 12.43 11.61
CA ASP A 44 -7.46 12.57 12.92
C ASP A 44 -6.74 11.75 14.00
N GLY A 45 -5.60 12.27 14.47
CA GLY A 45 -4.82 11.66 15.54
C GLY A 45 -4.01 10.44 15.09
N ILE A 46 -3.16 10.57 14.05
CA ILE A 46 -2.31 9.47 13.59
C ILE A 46 -1.02 9.41 14.40
N ASP A 47 -0.84 8.26 15.09
CA ASP A 47 0.42 7.83 15.69
C ASP A 47 1.09 6.79 14.81
N LEU A 48 2.27 7.10 14.29
CA LEU A 48 2.99 6.25 13.35
C LEU A 48 4.47 6.21 13.70
N ALA A 49 5.07 5.03 13.64
CA ALA A 49 6.51 4.84 13.75
C ALA A 49 6.99 3.87 12.66
N VAL A 50 7.73 4.41 11.68
CA VAL A 50 8.36 3.65 10.60
C VAL A 50 9.82 3.42 10.96
N LYS A 51 10.25 2.16 10.99
CA LYS A 51 11.64 1.80 11.29
C LYS A 51 12.56 2.10 10.09
N SER A 52 13.81 2.38 10.37
CA SER A 52 14.81 2.52 9.30
C SER A 52 15.03 1.17 8.60
N GLY A 53 15.09 1.18 7.25
CA GLY A 53 15.33 0.01 6.43
C GLY A 53 14.12 -0.92 6.25
N GLU A 54 12.89 -0.52 6.62
CA GLU A 54 11.68 -1.29 6.33
C GLU A 54 10.89 -0.73 5.13
N ILE A 55 10.09 -1.59 4.51
CA ILE A 55 8.99 -1.19 3.63
C ILE A 55 7.74 -1.12 4.48
N PHE A 56 7.21 0.08 4.66
CA PHE A 56 6.01 0.33 5.44
C PHE A 56 4.84 0.75 4.55
N GLY A 57 3.70 0.05 4.66
CA GLY A 57 2.48 0.33 3.90
C GLY A 57 1.47 1.15 4.71
N LEU A 58 0.93 2.22 4.12
CA LEU A 58 -0.26 2.90 4.61
C LEU A 58 -1.43 2.50 3.71
N LEU A 59 -2.26 1.58 4.19
CA LEU A 59 -3.31 0.89 3.44
C LEU A 59 -4.68 1.43 3.80
N GLY A 60 -5.53 1.70 2.82
CA GLY A 60 -6.90 2.14 3.06
C GLY A 60 -7.60 2.67 1.81
N PRO A 61 -8.92 2.95 1.89
CA PRO A 61 -9.71 3.42 0.76
C PRO A 61 -9.31 4.83 0.32
N ASN A 62 -9.84 5.24 -0.83
CA ASN A 62 -9.71 6.61 -1.31
C ASN A 62 -10.39 7.58 -0.33
N GLY A 63 -9.68 8.66 0.01
CA GLY A 63 -10.15 9.63 1.01
C GLY A 63 -9.86 9.27 2.47
N ALA A 64 -9.23 8.15 2.77
CA ALA A 64 -8.89 7.75 4.14
C ALA A 64 -7.80 8.62 4.82
N GLY A 65 -7.11 9.49 4.07
CA GLY A 65 -6.08 10.38 4.61
C GLY A 65 -4.64 10.02 4.20
N LYS A 66 -4.44 8.96 3.41
CA LYS A 66 -3.11 8.47 2.97
C LYS A 66 -2.26 9.57 2.33
N THR A 67 -2.70 10.11 1.20
CA THR A 67 -2.00 11.18 0.46
C THR A 67 -1.82 12.45 1.30
N THR A 68 -2.78 12.77 2.18
CA THR A 68 -2.67 13.91 3.10
C THR A 68 -1.53 13.71 4.08
N THR A 69 -1.40 12.52 4.65
CA THR A 69 -0.29 12.13 5.53
C THR A 69 1.04 12.21 4.78
N MET A 70 1.13 11.63 3.58
CA MET A 70 2.33 11.68 2.75
C MET A 70 2.77 13.12 2.44
N LYS A 71 1.83 14.02 2.11
CA LYS A 71 2.14 15.43 1.85
C LYS A 71 2.66 16.18 3.09
N MET A 72 2.18 15.83 4.27
CA MET A 72 2.70 16.42 5.52
C MET A 72 4.14 15.94 5.79
N LEU A 73 4.42 14.65 5.62
CA LEU A 73 5.77 14.09 5.75
C LEU A 73 6.74 14.67 4.72
N ALA A 74 6.26 14.91 3.48
CA ALA A 74 7.02 15.51 2.40
C ALA A 74 7.20 17.03 2.52
N THR A 75 6.77 17.66 3.61
CA THR A 75 6.83 19.12 3.84
C THR A 75 5.97 19.96 2.87
N LEU A 76 5.03 19.35 2.15
CA LEU A 76 4.16 20.02 1.18
C LEU A 76 2.85 20.51 1.81
N LEU A 77 2.53 20.05 2.99
CA LEU A 77 1.32 20.40 3.72
C LEU A 77 1.64 20.54 5.21
N LEU A 78 1.18 21.63 5.81
CA LEU A 78 1.33 21.84 7.24
C LEU A 78 0.25 21.06 8.01
N PRO A 79 0.58 20.36 9.10
CA PRO A 79 -0.40 19.77 10.00
C PRO A 79 -1.23 20.87 10.67
N THR A 80 -2.41 20.51 11.17
CA THR A 80 -3.24 21.39 12.02
C THR A 80 -2.78 21.31 13.47
N SER A 81 -2.43 20.10 13.93
CA SER A 81 -1.84 19.84 15.24
C SER A 81 -1.07 18.50 15.22
N GLY A 82 -0.45 18.15 16.34
CA GLY A 82 0.41 16.98 16.47
C GLY A 82 1.86 17.27 16.08
N THR A 83 2.69 16.23 16.13
CA THR A 83 4.13 16.35 15.83
C THR A 83 4.54 15.37 14.73
N ILE A 84 5.57 15.75 13.97
CA ILE A 84 6.18 14.93 12.93
C ILE A 84 7.70 14.95 13.13
N ARG A 85 8.32 13.79 12.98
CA ARG A 85 9.77 13.65 12.83
C ARG A 85 10.08 12.81 11.59
N VAL A 86 10.95 13.29 10.74
CA VAL A 86 11.43 12.61 9.54
C VAL A 86 12.94 12.52 9.61
N LEU A 87 13.47 11.30 9.70
CA LEU A 87 14.91 11.07 9.92
C LEU A 87 15.46 11.85 11.12
N GLY A 88 14.67 11.95 12.20
CA GLY A 88 14.98 12.71 13.41
C GLY A 88 14.77 14.22 13.31
N LEU A 89 14.50 14.77 12.11
CA LEU A 89 14.31 16.19 11.86
C LEU A 89 12.85 16.59 11.98
N ASP A 90 12.58 17.82 12.42
CA ASP A 90 11.23 18.41 12.38
C ASP A 90 10.99 19.05 11.01
N PRO A 91 10.00 18.57 10.23
CA PRO A 91 9.72 19.11 8.90
C PRO A 91 9.16 20.55 8.92
N LEU A 92 8.66 21.02 10.07
CA LEU A 92 8.17 22.40 10.22
C LEU A 92 9.33 23.38 10.47
N GLU A 93 10.29 22.96 11.29
CA GLU A 93 11.45 23.78 11.64
C GLU A 93 12.58 23.68 10.60
N GLN A 94 12.77 22.47 10.03
CA GLN A 94 13.92 22.15 9.16
C GLN A 94 13.48 21.57 7.80
N PRO A 95 12.54 22.19 7.07
CA PRO A 95 11.97 21.60 5.85
C PRO A 95 13.00 21.37 4.74
N ARG A 96 14.04 22.21 4.64
CA ARG A 96 15.12 22.05 3.64
C ARG A 96 15.96 20.82 3.93
N ALA A 97 16.30 20.59 5.21
CA ALA A 97 17.10 19.45 5.63
C ALA A 97 16.34 18.12 5.43
N VAL A 98 15.02 18.13 5.66
CA VAL A 98 14.14 16.97 5.38
C VAL A 98 14.11 16.69 3.87
N ARG A 99 13.82 17.70 3.04
CA ARG A 99 13.74 17.52 1.57
C ARG A 99 15.05 17.05 0.94
N ALA A 100 16.19 17.45 1.49
CA ALA A 100 17.50 16.99 1.00
C ALA A 100 17.77 15.50 1.25
N ARG A 101 17.02 14.87 2.16
CA ARG A 101 17.17 13.45 2.54
C ARG A 101 15.96 12.60 2.18
N LEU A 102 15.01 13.17 1.44
CA LEU A 102 13.75 12.56 1.11
C LEU A 102 13.58 12.45 -0.41
N GLY A 103 13.26 11.26 -0.91
CA GLY A 103 12.73 11.07 -2.25
C GLY A 103 11.21 10.94 -2.21
N ALA A 104 10.49 11.67 -3.05
CA ALA A 104 9.04 11.61 -3.05
C ALA A 104 8.48 11.41 -4.46
N MET A 105 7.58 10.46 -4.57
CA MET A 105 6.72 10.23 -5.73
C MET A 105 5.27 10.32 -5.24
N LEU A 106 4.64 11.48 -5.44
CA LEU A 106 3.31 11.78 -4.92
C LEU A 106 2.28 11.82 -6.05
N SER A 107 1.10 11.28 -5.78
CA SER A 107 -0.02 11.26 -6.71
C SER A 107 -0.61 12.67 -6.91
N GLY A 108 -1.14 12.93 -8.11
CA GLY A 108 -1.79 14.19 -8.46
C GLY A 108 -0.85 15.36 -8.77
N GLU A 109 0.46 15.18 -8.71
CA GLU A 109 1.43 16.19 -9.13
C GLU A 109 1.85 15.98 -10.58
N ARG A 110 1.99 17.11 -11.34
CA ARG A 110 2.67 17.08 -12.64
C ARG A 110 4.17 16.92 -12.39
N SER A 111 4.58 15.68 -12.19
CA SER A 111 5.92 15.36 -11.73
C SER A 111 6.97 15.34 -12.84
N LEU A 112 6.56 15.41 -14.11
CA LEU A 112 7.43 15.29 -15.29
C LEU A 112 7.03 16.31 -16.36
N TYR A 113 8.02 16.81 -17.08
CA TYR A 113 7.85 17.70 -18.22
C TYR A 113 7.78 16.88 -19.51
N TRP A 114 6.63 16.80 -20.12
CA TRP A 114 6.35 15.91 -21.26
C TRP A 114 7.11 16.28 -22.53
N LYS A 115 7.46 17.57 -22.69
CA LYS A 115 8.21 18.09 -23.84
C LYS A 115 9.73 18.02 -23.68
N LEU A 116 10.20 17.45 -22.60
CA LEU A 116 11.59 17.13 -22.34
C LEU A 116 11.81 15.63 -22.48
N THR A 117 13.02 15.23 -22.81
CA THR A 117 13.46 13.83 -22.72
C THR A 117 13.56 13.39 -21.26
N ALA A 118 13.70 12.09 -20.99
CA ALA A 118 13.89 11.60 -19.64
C ALA A 118 15.18 12.15 -19.02
N ARG A 119 16.25 12.21 -19.79
CA ARG A 119 17.53 12.78 -19.35
C ARG A 119 17.40 14.25 -19.00
N GLU A 120 16.80 15.06 -19.86
CA GLU A 120 16.57 16.49 -19.61
C GLU A 120 15.68 16.74 -18.40
N ASN A 121 14.64 15.89 -18.19
CA ASN A 121 13.84 15.94 -16.97
C ASN A 121 14.71 15.74 -15.74
N LEU A 122 15.54 14.69 -15.73
CA LEU A 122 16.40 14.38 -14.59
C LEU A 122 17.48 15.44 -14.38
N ASP A 123 18.02 16.01 -15.44
CA ASP A 123 19.00 17.12 -15.36
C ASP A 123 18.38 18.36 -14.70
N TYR A 124 17.18 18.73 -15.14
CA TYR A 124 16.40 19.81 -14.51
C TYR A 124 16.18 19.57 -13.01
N PHE A 125 15.75 18.35 -12.63
CA PHE A 125 15.54 18.03 -11.21
C PHE A 125 16.85 17.89 -10.43
N ALA A 126 17.94 17.44 -11.04
CA ALA A 126 19.26 17.41 -10.42
C ALA A 126 19.68 18.80 -9.97
N ALA A 127 19.49 19.81 -10.84
CA ALA A 127 19.76 21.21 -10.49
C ALA A 127 18.87 21.70 -9.33
N LEU A 128 17.56 21.35 -9.33
CA LEU A 128 16.65 21.70 -8.25
C LEU A 128 17.00 21.03 -6.90
N TYR A 129 17.52 19.82 -6.95
CA TYR A 129 17.97 19.08 -5.76
C TYR A 129 19.39 19.42 -5.34
N HIS A 130 20.03 20.38 -5.99
CA HIS A 130 21.42 20.81 -5.75
C HIS A 130 22.44 19.67 -5.87
N VAL A 131 22.22 18.74 -6.79
CA VAL A 131 23.20 17.72 -7.14
C VAL A 131 24.42 18.42 -7.74
N PRO A 132 25.65 18.12 -7.27
CA PRO A 132 26.85 18.75 -7.84
C PRO A 132 26.97 18.53 -9.35
N PRO A 133 27.28 19.55 -10.17
CA PRO A 133 27.38 19.41 -11.63
C PRO A 133 28.34 18.30 -12.07
N SER A 134 29.41 18.09 -11.30
CA SER A 134 30.40 17.01 -11.55
C SER A 134 29.81 15.60 -11.38
N GLU A 135 28.74 15.44 -10.61
CA GLU A 135 28.10 14.15 -10.31
C GLU A 135 26.80 13.93 -11.12
N THR A 136 26.21 15.01 -11.66
CA THR A 136 24.87 15.00 -12.24
C THR A 136 24.74 13.92 -13.31
N ARG A 137 25.63 13.87 -14.29
CA ARG A 137 25.57 12.89 -15.38
C ARG A 137 25.63 11.46 -14.87
N ALA A 138 26.58 11.16 -14.02
CA ALA A 138 26.75 9.81 -13.46
C ALA A 138 25.52 9.37 -12.63
N ARG A 139 24.92 10.30 -11.86
CA ARG A 139 23.69 10.02 -11.09
C ARG A 139 22.50 9.79 -12.01
N ILE A 140 22.34 10.58 -13.07
CA ILE A 140 21.26 10.39 -14.06
C ILE A 140 21.41 9.03 -14.73
N ASP A 141 22.58 8.67 -15.22
CA ASP A 141 22.81 7.38 -15.87
C ASP A 141 22.56 6.21 -14.91
N ARG A 142 22.98 6.35 -13.64
CA ARG A 142 22.69 5.38 -12.58
C ARG A 142 21.20 5.19 -12.38
N VAL A 143 20.44 6.27 -12.09
CA VAL A 143 19.00 6.14 -11.77
C VAL A 143 18.17 5.70 -12.99
N LEU A 144 18.56 6.06 -14.20
CA LEU A 144 17.95 5.54 -15.44
C LEU A 144 18.19 4.03 -15.58
N GLY A 145 19.40 3.55 -15.30
CA GLY A 145 19.72 2.13 -15.24
C GLY A 145 18.92 1.40 -14.17
N GLU A 146 18.83 2.00 -12.99
CA GLU A 146 18.06 1.46 -11.87
C GLU A 146 16.58 1.24 -12.17
N VAL A 147 15.98 2.02 -13.05
CA VAL A 147 14.57 1.89 -13.44
C VAL A 147 14.36 1.31 -14.85
N ASN A 148 15.40 0.74 -15.47
CA ASN A 148 15.36 0.16 -16.81
C ASN A 148 14.83 1.15 -17.88
N LEU A 149 15.38 2.37 -17.91
CA LEU A 149 15.06 3.41 -18.89
C LEU A 149 16.29 3.94 -19.64
N SER A 150 17.47 3.32 -19.51
CA SER A 150 18.70 3.76 -20.17
C SER A 150 18.55 3.87 -21.69
N ASP A 151 17.96 2.86 -22.34
CA ASP A 151 17.75 2.81 -23.79
C ASP A 151 16.70 3.81 -24.31
N ARG A 152 15.98 4.43 -23.40
CA ARG A 152 14.92 5.40 -23.67
C ARG A 152 15.22 6.79 -23.11
N ALA A 153 16.45 6.99 -22.59
CA ALA A 153 16.84 8.21 -21.88
C ALA A 153 16.62 9.50 -22.70
N ASP A 154 16.82 9.41 -24.02
CA ASP A 154 16.78 10.53 -24.94
C ASP A 154 15.45 10.62 -25.72
N ASP A 155 14.47 9.76 -25.39
CA ASP A 155 13.11 9.86 -25.91
C ASP A 155 12.29 10.90 -25.11
N TYR A 156 11.42 11.66 -25.79
CA TYR A 156 10.49 12.59 -25.15
C TYR A 156 9.49 11.87 -24.26
N VAL A 157 9.27 12.41 -23.06
CA VAL A 157 8.36 11.80 -22.04
C VAL A 157 6.92 11.71 -22.54
N GLU A 158 6.48 12.57 -23.48
CA GLU A 158 5.16 12.46 -24.09
C GLU A 158 4.91 11.12 -24.81
N ARG A 159 5.99 10.45 -25.28
CA ARG A 159 5.93 9.14 -25.95
C ARG A 159 5.99 7.96 -24.99
N TYR A 160 6.17 8.22 -23.69
CA TYR A 160 6.29 7.19 -22.67
C TYR A 160 4.92 6.56 -22.35
N SER A 161 4.92 5.23 -22.18
CA SER A 161 3.77 4.54 -21.55
C SER A 161 3.57 5.02 -20.11
N THR A 162 2.42 4.71 -19.52
CA THR A 162 2.16 5.00 -18.10
C THR A 162 3.22 4.37 -17.20
N GLY A 163 3.60 3.10 -17.45
CA GLY A 163 4.66 2.41 -16.71
C GLY A 163 6.03 3.08 -16.85
N MET A 164 6.39 3.54 -18.05
CA MET A 164 7.64 4.28 -18.26
C MET A 164 7.63 5.62 -17.51
N ARG A 165 6.51 6.34 -17.49
CA ARG A 165 6.38 7.58 -16.71
C ARG A 165 6.50 7.34 -15.20
N GLN A 166 5.89 6.27 -14.68
CA GLN A 166 6.02 5.90 -13.27
C GLN A 166 7.47 5.55 -12.91
N ARG A 167 8.15 4.77 -13.75
CA ARG A 167 9.59 4.46 -13.57
C ARG A 167 10.45 5.71 -13.59
N LEU A 168 10.19 6.65 -14.50
CA LEU A 168 10.91 7.94 -14.53
C LEU A 168 10.62 8.81 -13.29
N ALA A 169 9.37 8.80 -12.79
CA ALA A 169 9.03 9.47 -11.54
C ALA A 169 9.77 8.87 -10.33
N LEU A 170 9.95 7.55 -10.31
CA LEU A 170 10.79 6.88 -9.31
C LEU A 170 12.27 7.26 -9.48
N ALA A 171 12.80 7.28 -10.71
CA ALA A 171 14.18 7.73 -10.99
C ALA A 171 14.41 9.16 -10.46
N ARG A 172 13.46 10.06 -10.69
CA ARG A 172 13.50 11.42 -10.12
C ARG A 172 13.55 11.40 -8.60
N ALA A 173 12.73 10.57 -7.94
CA ALA A 173 12.74 10.46 -6.48
C ALA A 173 14.06 9.89 -5.94
N LEU A 174 14.76 9.07 -6.72
CA LEU A 174 16.06 8.47 -6.37
C LEU A 174 17.25 9.40 -6.62
N LEU A 175 17.08 10.45 -7.41
CA LEU A 175 18.16 11.33 -7.87
C LEU A 175 18.99 11.96 -6.74
N PRO A 176 18.39 12.44 -5.60
CA PRO A 176 19.15 12.97 -4.47
C PRO A 176 19.81 11.89 -3.60
N ASP A 177 19.70 10.60 -3.97
CA ASP A 177 20.18 9.44 -3.20
C ASP A 177 19.62 9.36 -1.76
N PRO A 178 18.28 9.37 -1.61
CA PRO A 178 17.65 9.54 -0.30
C PRO A 178 17.67 8.25 0.53
N PRO A 179 17.87 8.33 1.86
CA PRO A 179 17.69 7.20 2.77
C PRO A 179 16.20 6.86 3.00
N LEU A 180 15.27 7.78 2.71
CA LEU A 180 13.82 7.59 2.84
C LEU A 180 13.09 7.94 1.54
N LEU A 181 12.23 7.03 1.10
CA LEU A 181 11.35 7.19 -0.05
C LEU A 181 9.89 7.23 0.40
N LEU A 182 9.14 8.21 -0.10
CA LEU A 182 7.69 8.30 0.01
C LEU A 182 7.08 8.01 -1.36
N LEU A 183 6.30 6.93 -1.48
CA LEU A 183 5.68 6.48 -2.72
C LEU A 183 4.16 6.46 -2.57
N ASP A 184 3.47 7.41 -3.16
CA ASP A 184 2.01 7.53 -3.04
C ASP A 184 1.34 6.83 -4.23
N GLU A 185 0.73 5.67 -3.96
CA GLU A 185 0.06 4.79 -4.92
C GLU A 185 0.91 4.47 -6.16
N PRO A 186 2.13 3.92 -5.98
CA PRO A 186 3.13 3.83 -7.05
C PRO A 186 2.75 2.92 -8.22
N THR A 187 1.85 1.96 -8.01
CA THR A 187 1.44 0.96 -9.02
C THR A 187 0.11 1.27 -9.69
N VAL A 188 -0.58 2.33 -9.28
CA VAL A 188 -1.88 2.70 -9.85
C VAL A 188 -1.77 3.00 -11.35
N GLY A 189 -2.65 2.37 -12.13
CA GLY A 189 -2.71 2.54 -13.59
C GLY A 189 -1.62 1.80 -14.36
N LEU A 190 -0.85 0.93 -13.70
CA LEU A 190 0.11 0.04 -14.33
C LEU A 190 -0.54 -1.29 -14.75
N ASP A 191 -0.05 -1.85 -15.83
CA ASP A 191 -0.32 -3.24 -16.16
C ASP A 191 0.32 -4.20 -15.13
N PRO A 192 -0.11 -5.48 -15.07
CA PRO A 192 0.39 -6.43 -14.08
C PRO A 192 1.91 -6.65 -14.12
N GLN A 193 2.53 -6.60 -15.31
CA GLN A 193 3.97 -6.79 -15.44
C GLN A 193 4.73 -5.56 -14.91
N ALA A 194 4.34 -4.36 -15.34
CA ALA A 194 4.93 -3.11 -14.85
C ALA A 194 4.79 -2.96 -13.33
N SER A 195 3.66 -3.42 -12.76
CA SER A 195 3.44 -3.42 -11.32
C SER A 195 4.39 -4.38 -10.58
N ARG A 196 4.66 -5.56 -11.16
CA ARG A 196 5.64 -6.52 -10.60
C ARG A 196 7.04 -5.94 -10.63
N ASP A 197 7.47 -5.41 -11.78
CA ASP A 197 8.81 -4.81 -11.97
C ASP A 197 9.04 -3.68 -10.95
N LEU A 198 8.02 -2.84 -10.72
CA LEU A 198 8.11 -1.75 -9.74
C LEU A 198 8.22 -2.27 -8.31
N ARG A 199 7.44 -3.30 -7.93
CA ARG A 199 7.53 -3.94 -6.61
C ARG A 199 8.89 -4.57 -6.37
N ASP A 200 9.43 -5.26 -7.36
CA ASP A 200 10.77 -5.86 -7.27
C ASP A 200 11.82 -4.77 -7.08
N ARG A 201 11.69 -3.65 -7.80
CA ARG A 201 12.57 -2.51 -7.61
C ARG A 201 12.50 -1.92 -6.18
N VAL A 202 11.30 -1.82 -5.61
CA VAL A 202 11.12 -1.36 -4.22
C VAL A 202 11.79 -2.32 -3.22
N ARG A 203 11.70 -3.64 -3.46
CA ARG A 203 12.42 -4.64 -2.63
C ARG A 203 13.93 -4.48 -2.72
N GLU A 204 14.47 -4.24 -3.91
CA GLU A 204 15.90 -3.99 -4.11
C GLU A 204 16.38 -2.73 -3.39
N LEU A 205 15.60 -1.63 -3.44
CA LEU A 205 15.90 -0.39 -2.71
C LEU A 205 15.95 -0.63 -1.19
N ARG A 206 15.01 -1.41 -0.67
CA ARG A 206 15.02 -1.83 0.75
C ARG A 206 16.25 -2.70 1.06
N ALA A 207 16.62 -3.64 0.20
CA ALA A 207 17.81 -4.48 0.37
C ALA A 207 19.11 -3.65 0.37
N GLN A 208 19.13 -2.50 -0.29
CA GLN A 208 20.20 -1.51 -0.24
C GLN A 208 20.22 -0.65 1.05
N GLY A 209 19.31 -0.94 2.00
CA GLY A 209 19.21 -0.24 3.29
C GLY A 209 18.34 1.01 3.30
N ARG A 210 17.62 1.29 2.20
CA ARG A 210 16.68 2.43 2.16
C ARG A 210 15.38 2.10 2.87
N THR A 211 14.78 3.11 3.47
CA THR A 211 13.43 3.01 4.05
C THR A 211 12.41 3.42 2.99
N VAL A 212 11.32 2.67 2.88
CA VAL A 212 10.23 3.01 1.95
C VAL A 212 8.92 3.10 2.73
N LEU A 213 8.26 4.24 2.66
CA LEU A 213 6.87 4.40 3.08
C LEU A 213 6.02 4.52 1.82
N LEU A 214 5.12 3.57 1.60
CA LEU A 214 4.21 3.62 0.47
C LEU A 214 2.74 3.68 0.90
N THR A 215 1.91 4.26 0.04
CA THR A 215 0.47 4.15 0.18
C THR A 215 -0.08 3.24 -0.91
N THR A 216 -1.11 2.51 -0.59
CA THR A 216 -1.86 1.72 -1.56
C THR A 216 -3.29 1.48 -1.08
N HIS A 217 -4.18 1.20 -2.00
CA HIS A 217 -5.49 0.64 -1.71
C HIS A 217 -5.59 -0.83 -2.16
N TYR A 218 -4.54 -1.37 -2.78
CA TYR A 218 -4.44 -2.77 -3.16
C TYR A 218 -3.91 -3.61 -2.00
N MET A 219 -4.78 -4.46 -1.43
CA MET A 219 -4.45 -5.31 -0.28
C MET A 219 -3.35 -6.31 -0.59
N GLU A 220 -3.40 -6.90 -1.79
CA GLU A 220 -2.40 -7.85 -2.25
C GLU A 220 -1.00 -7.22 -2.37
N GLU A 221 -0.93 -5.96 -2.82
CA GLU A 221 0.34 -5.24 -2.89
C GLU A 221 0.95 -5.05 -1.50
N ALA A 222 0.13 -4.60 -0.54
CA ALA A 222 0.58 -4.43 0.85
C ALA A 222 1.02 -5.76 1.48
N ASP A 223 0.29 -6.83 1.23
CA ASP A 223 0.59 -8.18 1.75
C ASP A 223 1.90 -8.73 1.20
N GLN A 224 2.18 -8.52 -0.10
CA GLN A 224 3.37 -9.06 -0.76
C GLN A 224 4.63 -8.21 -0.55
N LEU A 225 4.48 -6.91 -0.33
CA LEU A 225 5.61 -5.97 -0.39
C LEU A 225 6.02 -5.43 0.98
N CYS A 226 5.07 -5.21 1.89
CA CYS A 226 5.33 -4.46 3.12
C CYS A 226 5.78 -5.36 4.28
N ASP A 227 6.81 -4.92 5.01
CA ASP A 227 7.22 -5.55 6.28
C ASP A 227 6.17 -5.31 7.37
N ARG A 228 5.59 -4.08 7.41
CA ARG A 228 4.49 -3.70 8.29
C ARG A 228 3.49 -2.83 7.53
N VAL A 229 2.24 -2.89 7.98
CA VAL A 229 1.13 -2.15 7.37
C VAL A 229 0.33 -1.45 8.46
N ALA A 230 0.01 -0.18 8.25
CA ALA A 230 -1.02 0.53 8.99
C ALA A 230 -2.28 0.59 8.12
N ILE A 231 -3.38 0.05 8.62
CA ILE A 231 -4.71 0.17 8.01
C ILE A 231 -5.29 1.50 8.47
N ILE A 232 -5.56 2.39 7.52
CA ILE A 232 -6.16 3.71 7.80
C ILE A 232 -7.59 3.77 7.25
N ASP A 233 -8.51 4.24 8.08
CA ASP A 233 -9.88 4.57 7.69
C ASP A 233 -10.33 5.85 8.38
N HIS A 234 -11.06 6.71 7.65
CA HIS A 234 -11.56 8.01 8.16
C HIS A 234 -10.51 8.85 8.90
N GLY A 235 -9.26 8.85 8.42
CA GLY A 235 -8.16 9.63 9.00
C GLY A 235 -7.53 9.03 10.24
N ARG A 236 -7.91 7.81 10.67
CA ARG A 236 -7.39 7.13 11.86
C ARG A 236 -6.76 5.80 11.52
N ILE A 237 -5.75 5.39 12.26
CA ILE A 237 -5.19 4.03 12.14
C ILE A 237 -6.13 3.07 12.87
N ALA A 238 -6.71 2.12 12.11
CA ALA A 238 -7.56 1.06 12.64
C ALA A 238 -6.74 -0.12 13.18
N ALA A 239 -5.63 -0.45 12.53
CA ALA A 239 -4.69 -1.48 12.96
C ALA A 239 -3.29 -1.23 12.38
N LEU A 240 -2.25 -1.73 13.06
CA LEU A 240 -0.87 -1.61 12.63
C LEU A 240 -0.09 -2.83 13.10
N ASP A 241 0.40 -3.65 12.15
CA ASP A 241 1.29 -4.77 12.42
C ASP A 241 1.89 -5.30 11.10
N THR A 242 2.58 -6.44 11.15
CA THR A 242 2.96 -7.19 9.95
C THR A 242 1.70 -7.76 9.27
N PRO A 243 1.68 -7.92 7.93
CA PRO A 243 0.55 -8.53 7.24
C PRO A 243 0.11 -9.86 7.84
N ALA A 244 1.08 -10.72 8.17
CA ALA A 244 0.81 -12.01 8.79
C ALA A 244 0.19 -11.91 10.20
N ALA A 245 0.59 -10.91 11.02
CA ALA A 245 0.00 -10.68 12.33
C ALA A 245 -1.43 -10.14 12.20
N LEU A 246 -1.66 -9.18 11.31
CA LEU A 246 -3.00 -8.62 11.04
C LEU A 246 -3.98 -9.72 10.62
N LYS A 247 -3.58 -10.61 9.70
CA LYS A 247 -4.42 -11.74 9.27
C LYS A 247 -4.79 -12.70 10.40
N ARG A 248 -3.93 -12.82 11.43
CA ARG A 248 -4.22 -13.66 12.61
C ARG A 248 -5.14 -12.99 13.65
N THR A 249 -5.33 -11.66 13.59
CA THR A 249 -6.20 -10.95 14.57
C THR A 249 -7.68 -11.23 14.34
N ILE A 250 -8.06 -11.53 13.11
CA ILE A 250 -9.44 -11.89 12.81
C ILE A 250 -9.61 -13.39 12.97
N ARG A 251 -10.69 -13.79 13.68
CA ARG A 251 -11.20 -15.18 13.67
C ARG A 251 -11.99 -15.39 12.38
N ALA A 252 -11.37 -15.16 11.23
CA ALA A 252 -11.99 -15.54 9.97
C ALA A 252 -12.03 -17.06 9.92
N GLU A 253 -13.20 -17.61 9.65
CA GLU A 253 -13.32 -19.00 9.28
C GLU A 253 -12.47 -19.21 8.02
N GLU A 254 -11.57 -20.18 8.03
CA GLU A 254 -10.81 -20.54 6.84
C GLU A 254 -11.76 -21.12 5.80
N VAL A 255 -11.62 -20.70 4.57
CA VAL A 255 -12.44 -21.18 3.46
C VAL A 255 -11.70 -22.30 2.73
N VAL A 256 -12.34 -23.45 2.64
CA VAL A 256 -11.83 -24.59 1.86
C VAL A 256 -12.79 -24.86 0.69
N ARG A 257 -12.25 -24.87 -0.51
CA ARG A 257 -12.93 -25.29 -1.72
C ARG A 257 -12.54 -26.71 -2.06
N LEU A 258 -13.53 -27.56 -2.30
CA LEU A 258 -13.34 -28.97 -2.64
C LEU A 258 -14.03 -29.24 -3.98
N GLU A 259 -13.37 -30.01 -4.84
CA GLU A 259 -13.99 -30.65 -5.98
C GLU A 259 -14.03 -32.15 -5.75
N LEU A 260 -15.22 -32.71 -5.67
CA LEU A 260 -15.45 -34.13 -5.39
C LEU A 260 -16.07 -34.81 -6.62
N GLY A 261 -15.50 -35.95 -7.03
CA GLY A 261 -16.13 -36.86 -7.93
C GLY A 261 -17.17 -37.66 -7.15
N VAL A 262 -18.46 -37.54 -7.51
CA VAL A 262 -19.56 -38.25 -6.84
C VAL A 262 -20.36 -39.01 -7.85
N ASP A 263 -20.41 -40.35 -7.72
CA ASP A 263 -21.25 -41.24 -8.52
C ASP A 263 -22.55 -41.50 -7.74
N GLY A 264 -23.63 -40.80 -8.12
CA GLY A 264 -24.97 -40.97 -7.48
C GLY A 264 -25.37 -39.78 -6.60
N ASP A 265 -25.89 -40.05 -5.39
CA ASP A 265 -26.40 -39.03 -4.45
C ASP A 265 -25.26 -38.34 -3.71
N ASP A 266 -25.27 -37.02 -3.66
CA ASP A 266 -24.30 -36.19 -3.01
C ASP A 266 -24.60 -35.84 -1.53
N ARG A 267 -25.84 -36.12 -1.08
CA ARG A 267 -26.27 -35.81 0.30
C ARG A 267 -25.39 -36.48 1.37
N PRO A 268 -24.99 -37.78 1.25
CA PRO A 268 -24.18 -38.40 2.30
C PRO A 268 -22.82 -37.73 2.53
N VAL A 269 -22.16 -37.25 1.47
CA VAL A 269 -20.88 -36.55 1.60
C VAL A 269 -21.07 -35.13 2.16
N LEU A 270 -22.13 -34.41 1.72
CA LEU A 270 -22.45 -33.08 2.24
C LEU A 270 -22.80 -33.10 3.73
N GLU A 271 -23.61 -34.09 4.19
CA GLU A 271 -23.94 -34.25 5.61
C GLU A 271 -22.69 -34.51 6.47
N ARG A 272 -21.73 -35.29 5.98
CA ARG A 272 -20.48 -35.56 6.70
C ARG A 272 -19.58 -34.33 6.74
N LEU A 273 -19.44 -33.59 5.63
CA LEU A 273 -18.70 -32.33 5.58
C LEU A 273 -19.32 -31.29 6.53
N GLY A 274 -20.65 -31.22 6.58
CA GLY A 274 -21.40 -30.31 7.46
C GLY A 274 -21.22 -30.57 8.96
N ARG A 275 -20.68 -31.73 9.37
CA ARG A 275 -20.33 -32.03 10.78
C ARG A 275 -18.99 -31.38 11.18
N ALA A 276 -18.10 -31.14 10.23
CA ALA A 276 -16.75 -30.63 10.47
C ALA A 276 -16.59 -29.14 10.08
N ALA A 277 -17.51 -28.62 9.23
CA ALA A 277 -17.47 -27.23 8.75
C ALA A 277 -18.87 -26.77 8.31
N THR A 278 -19.07 -25.47 8.18
CA THR A 278 -20.27 -24.90 7.59
C THR A 278 -20.16 -24.96 6.06
N VAL A 279 -20.97 -25.78 5.41
CA VAL A 279 -21.05 -25.81 3.93
C VAL A 279 -21.84 -24.61 3.46
N ALA A 280 -21.13 -23.62 2.91
CA ALA A 280 -21.71 -22.35 2.47
C ALA A 280 -22.34 -22.44 1.07
N ARG A 281 -21.75 -23.26 0.19
CA ARG A 281 -22.21 -23.47 -1.20
C ARG A 281 -21.86 -24.86 -1.67
N SER A 282 -22.77 -25.49 -2.40
CA SER A 282 -22.50 -26.72 -3.13
C SER A 282 -23.17 -26.66 -4.51
N GLU A 283 -22.42 -27.00 -5.55
CA GLU A 283 -22.90 -27.03 -6.94
C GLU A 283 -22.44 -28.33 -7.62
N ARG A 284 -23.34 -28.97 -8.36
CA ARG A 284 -22.98 -30.17 -9.11
C ARG A 284 -22.99 -29.90 -10.61
N SER A 285 -21.94 -30.28 -11.28
CA SER A 285 -21.78 -30.20 -12.72
C SER A 285 -20.95 -31.38 -13.24
N ASN A 286 -21.45 -32.07 -14.26
CA ASN A 286 -20.72 -33.16 -14.96
C ASN A 286 -20.06 -34.20 -14.04
N GLY A 287 -20.80 -34.70 -13.02
CA GLY A 287 -20.27 -35.67 -12.07
C GLY A 287 -19.24 -35.15 -11.06
N THR A 288 -19.02 -33.85 -11.06
CA THR A 288 -18.21 -33.15 -10.08
C THR A 288 -19.07 -32.32 -9.16
N LEU A 289 -18.92 -32.49 -7.86
CA LEU A 289 -19.51 -31.66 -6.81
C LEU A 289 -18.50 -30.66 -6.30
N ALA A 290 -18.71 -29.38 -6.61
CA ALA A 290 -17.94 -28.29 -6.04
C ALA A 290 -18.54 -27.85 -4.72
N VAL A 291 -17.74 -27.81 -3.64
CA VAL A 291 -18.17 -27.47 -2.28
C VAL A 291 -17.31 -26.34 -1.76
N THR A 292 -17.92 -25.29 -1.21
CA THR A 292 -17.23 -24.24 -0.44
C THR A 292 -17.62 -24.40 1.03
N ALA A 293 -16.65 -24.68 1.88
CA ALA A 293 -16.83 -24.88 3.30
C ALA A 293 -16.08 -23.84 4.12
N HIS A 294 -16.72 -23.31 5.16
CA HIS A 294 -16.14 -22.42 6.15
C HIS A 294 -15.80 -23.24 7.40
N CYS A 295 -14.55 -23.24 7.80
CA CYS A 295 -14.06 -24.04 8.94
C CYS A 295 -13.17 -23.20 9.88
N ALA A 296 -13.10 -23.60 11.13
CA ALA A 296 -12.24 -22.96 12.12
C ALA A 296 -10.74 -23.21 11.85
N SER A 297 -10.41 -24.32 11.17
CA SER A 297 -9.05 -24.72 10.81
C SER A 297 -9.09 -25.63 9.58
N ALA A 298 -8.50 -25.19 8.49
CA ALA A 298 -8.34 -26.01 7.29
C ALA A 298 -7.45 -27.23 7.55
N ARG A 299 -6.47 -27.08 8.46
CA ARG A 299 -5.58 -28.17 8.88
C ARG A 299 -6.35 -29.36 9.44
N ASP A 300 -7.44 -29.10 10.19
CA ASP A 300 -8.25 -30.13 10.81
C ASP A 300 -9.38 -30.58 9.87
N PHE A 301 -9.91 -29.64 9.09
CA PHE A 301 -11.02 -29.90 8.17
C PHE A 301 -10.61 -30.73 6.94
N VAL A 302 -9.44 -30.46 6.33
CA VAL A 302 -9.02 -31.14 5.11
C VAL A 302 -8.91 -32.68 5.32
N PRO A 303 -8.26 -33.20 6.36
CA PRO A 303 -8.27 -34.65 6.63
C PRO A 303 -9.70 -35.21 6.81
N ALA A 304 -10.56 -34.50 7.56
CA ALA A 304 -11.95 -34.90 7.76
C ALA A 304 -12.75 -34.95 6.45
N ALA A 305 -12.46 -34.02 5.53
CA ALA A 305 -13.09 -34.01 4.20
C ALA A 305 -12.67 -35.22 3.34
N PHE A 306 -11.37 -35.62 3.41
CA PHE A 306 -10.92 -36.84 2.74
C PHE A 306 -11.58 -38.10 3.33
N ASP A 307 -11.73 -38.18 4.66
CA ASP A 307 -12.42 -39.30 5.31
C ASP A 307 -13.91 -39.34 5.00
N ALA A 308 -14.55 -38.15 4.93
CA ALA A 308 -15.95 -38.04 4.48
C ALA A 308 -16.14 -38.55 3.04
N ALA A 309 -15.27 -38.12 2.12
CA ALA A 309 -15.30 -38.56 0.73
C ALA A 309 -15.11 -40.09 0.63
N ARG A 310 -14.03 -40.62 1.25
CA ARG A 310 -13.74 -42.05 1.23
C ARG A 310 -14.90 -42.91 1.74
N SER A 311 -15.50 -42.49 2.86
CA SER A 311 -16.59 -43.26 3.50
C SER A 311 -17.94 -43.23 2.74
N THR A 312 -18.05 -42.31 1.81
CA THR A 312 -19.28 -42.16 0.97
C THR A 312 -19.06 -42.58 -0.48
N GLY A 313 -17.88 -43.13 -0.81
CA GLY A 313 -17.54 -43.52 -2.18
C GLY A 313 -17.23 -42.36 -3.11
N ALA A 314 -17.10 -41.12 -2.57
CA ALA A 314 -16.71 -39.96 -3.34
C ALA A 314 -15.16 -39.91 -3.47
N THR A 315 -14.68 -39.25 -4.53
CA THR A 315 -13.25 -39.06 -4.79
C THR A 315 -12.90 -37.57 -4.70
N VAL A 316 -11.91 -37.19 -3.88
CA VAL A 316 -11.41 -35.81 -3.86
C VAL A 316 -10.55 -35.59 -5.11
N ARG A 317 -10.96 -34.66 -5.96
CA ARG A 317 -10.25 -34.27 -7.20
C ARG A 317 -9.36 -33.07 -6.99
N HIS A 318 -9.86 -32.07 -6.24
CA HIS A 318 -9.14 -30.85 -5.95
C HIS A 318 -9.47 -30.34 -4.55
N VAL A 319 -8.46 -29.77 -3.89
CA VAL A 319 -8.61 -29.08 -2.60
C VAL A 319 -7.84 -27.75 -2.68
N GLU A 320 -8.54 -26.67 -2.41
CA GLU A 320 -7.94 -25.34 -2.30
C GLU A 320 -8.25 -24.76 -0.92
N VAL A 321 -7.23 -24.42 -0.17
CA VAL A 321 -7.37 -23.63 1.07
C VAL A 321 -7.22 -22.16 0.69
N VAL A 322 -8.30 -21.40 0.82
CA VAL A 322 -8.29 -19.96 0.55
C VAL A 322 -7.75 -19.26 1.80
N PRO A 323 -6.57 -18.68 1.75
CA PRO A 323 -5.99 -18.01 2.91
C PRO A 323 -6.77 -16.74 3.24
N VAL A 324 -6.81 -16.39 4.53
CA VAL A 324 -7.30 -15.08 5.00
C VAL A 324 -6.45 -13.98 4.38
N THR A 325 -7.10 -12.97 3.84
CA THR A 325 -6.48 -11.84 3.16
C THR A 325 -6.49 -10.57 4.04
N LEU A 326 -5.69 -9.56 3.67
CA LEU A 326 -5.80 -8.24 4.29
C LEU A 326 -7.16 -7.55 3.99
N GLU A 327 -7.86 -7.97 2.93
CA GLU A 327 -9.21 -7.50 2.62
C GLU A 327 -10.21 -7.98 3.68
N ASP A 328 -10.12 -9.24 4.10
CA ASP A 328 -10.93 -9.78 5.20
C ASP A 328 -10.66 -9.04 6.51
N VAL A 329 -9.38 -8.71 6.78
CA VAL A 329 -9.00 -7.89 7.94
C VAL A 329 -9.66 -6.51 7.88
N PHE A 330 -9.55 -5.85 6.73
CA PHE A 330 -10.13 -4.51 6.53
C PHE A 330 -11.65 -4.53 6.71
N LEU A 331 -12.33 -5.49 6.09
CA LEU A 331 -13.79 -5.70 6.23
C LEU A 331 -14.20 -5.91 7.69
N SER A 332 -13.44 -6.74 8.41
CA SER A 332 -13.70 -7.02 9.83
C SER A 332 -13.55 -5.78 10.72
N LEU A 333 -12.55 -4.94 10.43
CA LEU A 333 -12.27 -3.74 11.24
C LEU A 333 -13.20 -2.57 10.93
N THR A 334 -13.62 -2.41 9.68
CA THR A 334 -14.35 -1.22 9.21
C THR A 334 -15.84 -1.47 8.95
N GLY A 335 -16.25 -2.75 8.84
CA GLY A 335 -17.61 -3.15 8.50
C GLY A 335 -18.02 -2.81 7.06
N ARG A 336 -17.06 -2.46 6.19
CA ARG A 336 -17.30 -2.02 4.80
C ARG A 336 -16.28 -2.60 3.86
N ALA A 337 -16.74 -3.07 2.66
CA ALA A 337 -15.84 -3.38 1.56
C ALA A 337 -15.13 -2.11 1.05
N LEU A 338 -13.90 -2.27 0.57
CA LEU A 338 -13.26 -1.22 -0.22
C LEU A 338 -14.14 -0.95 -1.44
N ARG A 339 -14.67 0.26 -1.56
CA ARG A 339 -15.30 0.70 -2.79
C ARG A 339 -14.18 1.04 -3.78
N GLU A 340 -14.16 0.36 -4.91
CA GLU A 340 -13.33 0.66 -6.06
C GLU A 340 -13.51 2.12 -6.54
#